data_bb41894bd2310e301ee9bca609ede45c
#
_entry.id   bb41894bd2310e301ee9bca609ede45c
#
_cell.length_a   1.000
_cell.length_b   1.000
_cell.length_c   1.000
_cell.angle_alpha   90.00
_cell.angle_beta   90.00
_cell.angle_gamma   90.00
#
_symmetry.space_group_name_H-M   'P 1'
#
loop_
_entity.id
_entity.type
_entity.pdbx_description
1 polymer ?
#
loop_
_entity_poly.entity_id
_entity_poly.type
_entity_poly.pdbx_seq_one_letter_code
_entity_poly.pdbx_strand_id
1 'polypeptide(L)'
;MELDIKIKESLIKMDFVKRYEELSKKFDAVRTPSNNRLIYIDCEEIMEMIHNLGYFPQFDVKEKFYKIKEEQVSQFTLWGTYSKRLINANYRIKKPVFGTYEDIEEILRITFDMYEDFKHALIIN
;
A
#
# COMPACT_ATOMS: atom_id res chain seq x y z
N MET A 1 17.01 11.51 6.24
CA MET A 1 16.07 12.49 5.72
C MET A 1 14.85 12.55 6.62
N GLU A 2 14.56 13.72 7.12
CA GLU A 2 13.40 13.91 7.96
C GLU A 2 12.12 13.89 7.12
N LEU A 3 11.02 13.44 7.74
CA LEU A 3 9.71 13.53 7.12
C LEU A 3 9.32 15.01 7.01
N ASP A 4 8.87 15.40 5.84
CA ASP A 4 8.22 16.69 5.70
C ASP A 4 7.08 16.76 6.71
N ILE A 5 7.00 17.85 7.45
CA ILE A 5 6.03 17.99 8.54
C ILE A 5 4.59 17.88 8.04
N LYS A 6 4.32 18.37 6.84
CA LYS A 6 3.01 18.32 6.23
C LYS A 6 2.61 16.88 5.87
N ILE A 7 3.56 16.09 5.38
CA ILE A 7 3.35 14.68 5.07
C ILE A 7 3.12 13.90 6.35
N LYS A 8 3.92 14.15 7.37
CA LYS A 8 3.77 13.51 8.68
C LYS A 8 2.40 13.80 9.29
N GLU A 9 1.99 15.06 9.28
CA GLU A 9 0.69 15.47 9.79
C GLU A 9 -0.47 14.83 9.01
N SER A 10 -0.33 14.70 7.69
CA SER A 10 -1.33 14.06 6.85
C SER A 10 -1.47 12.57 7.19
N LEU A 11 -0.36 11.87 7.42
CA LEU A 11 -0.37 10.48 7.82
C LEU A 11 -1.01 10.28 9.20
N ILE A 12 -0.73 11.17 10.14
CA ILE A 12 -1.35 11.15 11.47
C ILE A 12 -2.85 11.42 11.36
N LYS A 13 -3.23 12.42 10.58
CA LYS A 13 -4.62 12.85 10.41
C LYS A 13 -5.48 11.74 9.81
N MET A 14 -4.95 10.98 8.85
CA MET A 14 -5.67 9.86 8.25
C MET A 14 -5.55 8.56 9.04
N ASP A 15 -4.86 8.60 10.18
CA ASP A 15 -4.71 7.45 11.08
C ASP A 15 -4.00 6.26 10.42
N PHE A 16 -2.93 6.53 9.71
CA PHE A 16 -2.23 5.54 8.87
C PHE A 16 -1.77 4.31 9.67
N VAL A 17 -1.10 4.52 10.80
CA VAL A 17 -0.51 3.41 11.57
C VAL A 17 -1.59 2.45 12.05
N LYS A 18 -2.68 2.98 12.59
CA LYS A 18 -3.81 2.15 13.06
C LYS A 18 -4.46 1.40 11.91
N ARG A 19 -4.69 2.07 10.79
CA ARG A 19 -5.34 1.45 9.63
C ARG A 19 -4.47 0.34 9.02
N TYR A 20 -3.16 0.56 8.96
CA TYR A 20 -2.23 -0.46 8.48
C TYR A 20 -2.15 -1.64 9.46
N GLU A 21 -2.16 -1.38 10.76
CA GLU A 21 -2.19 -2.42 11.78
C GLU A 21 -3.44 -3.28 11.67
N GLU A 22 -4.61 -2.68 11.44
CA GLU A 22 -5.85 -3.40 11.20
C GLU A 22 -5.77 -4.27 9.94
N LEU A 23 -5.19 -3.73 8.86
CA LEU A 23 -4.96 -4.49 7.64
C LEU A 23 -4.04 -5.70 7.88
N SER A 24 -2.96 -5.48 8.62
CA SER A 24 -2.01 -6.54 8.97
C SER A 24 -2.66 -7.66 9.78
N LYS A 25 -3.57 -7.31 10.70
CA LYS A 25 -4.31 -8.30 11.49
C LYS A 25 -5.32 -9.08 10.65
N LYS A 26 -5.96 -8.41 9.72
CA LYS A 26 -6.95 -9.04 8.84
C LYS A 26 -6.32 -10.09 7.92
N PHE A 27 -5.10 -9.83 7.45
CA PHE A 27 -4.36 -10.70 6.53
C PHE A 27 -3.07 -11.19 7.19
N ASP A 28 -3.20 -11.88 8.31
CA ASP A 28 -2.04 -12.31 9.08
C ASP A 28 -1.61 -13.75 8.74
N ALA A 29 -0.52 -14.16 9.35
CA ALA A 29 0.06 -15.48 9.14
C ALA A 29 -0.81 -16.61 9.73
N VAL A 30 -1.68 -16.32 10.68
CA VAL A 30 -2.61 -17.30 11.26
C VAL A 30 -3.69 -17.66 10.24
N ARG A 31 -4.27 -16.64 9.58
CA ARG A 31 -5.25 -16.83 8.51
C ARG A 31 -4.63 -17.54 7.30
N THR A 32 -3.40 -17.16 6.94
CA THR A 32 -2.73 -17.68 5.75
C THR A 32 -1.34 -18.20 6.11
N PRO A 33 -1.25 -19.45 6.60
CA PRO A 33 0.05 -20.07 6.90
C PRO A 33 0.97 -20.13 5.67
N SER A 34 2.27 -20.25 5.88
CA SER A 34 3.26 -20.16 4.81
C SER A 34 3.04 -21.14 3.65
N ASN A 35 2.48 -22.32 3.93
CA ASN A 35 2.17 -23.31 2.91
C ASN A 35 0.92 -22.99 2.08
N ASN A 36 0.13 -22.00 2.49
CA ASN A 36 -1.08 -21.58 1.80
C ASN A 36 -0.93 -20.23 1.08
N ARG A 37 0.28 -19.66 1.09
CA ARG A 37 0.55 -18.39 0.43
C ARG A 37 0.80 -18.60 -1.06
N LEU A 38 0.45 -17.59 -1.86
CA LEU A 38 0.75 -17.59 -3.28
C LEU A 38 2.27 -17.52 -3.48
N ILE A 39 2.80 -18.42 -4.30
CA ILE A 39 4.23 -18.46 -4.64
C ILE A 39 4.48 -17.62 -5.89
N TYR A 40 3.59 -17.74 -6.87
CA TYR A 40 3.68 -17.01 -8.14
C TYR A 40 2.52 -16.06 -8.27
N ILE A 41 2.84 -14.82 -8.66
CA ILE A 41 1.84 -13.78 -8.87
C ILE A 41 1.93 -13.35 -10.32
N ASP A 42 0.79 -13.42 -11.03
CA ASP A 42 0.71 -12.94 -12.40
C ASP A 42 0.69 -11.41 -12.39
N CYS A 43 1.74 -10.82 -12.96
CA CYS A 43 1.88 -9.38 -13.04
C CYS A 43 0.71 -8.72 -13.76
N GLU A 44 0.22 -9.33 -14.85
CA GLU A 44 -0.89 -8.76 -15.62
C GLU A 44 -2.18 -8.73 -14.81
N GLU A 45 -2.44 -9.74 -14.00
CA GLU A 45 -3.62 -9.75 -13.13
C GLU A 45 -3.57 -8.65 -12.07
N ILE A 46 -2.41 -8.44 -11.47
CA ILE A 46 -2.23 -7.36 -10.50
C ILE A 46 -2.43 -5.99 -11.16
N MET A 47 -1.87 -5.80 -12.35
CA MET A 47 -2.03 -4.55 -13.10
C MET A 47 -3.49 -4.30 -13.45
N GLU A 48 -4.24 -5.34 -13.82
CA GLU A 48 -5.67 -5.23 -14.10
C GLU A 48 -6.45 -4.84 -12.84
N MET A 49 -6.14 -5.45 -11.71
CA MET A 49 -6.76 -5.09 -10.43
C MET A 49 -6.54 -3.61 -10.10
N ILE A 50 -5.32 -3.12 -10.25
CA ILE A 50 -4.97 -1.72 -9.99
C ILE A 50 -5.70 -0.81 -10.98
N HIS A 51 -5.75 -1.19 -12.25
CA HIS A 51 -6.48 -0.45 -13.28
C HIS A 51 -7.97 -0.35 -12.96
N ASN A 52 -8.57 -1.44 -12.49
CA ASN A 52 -9.98 -1.47 -12.10
C ASN A 52 -10.28 -0.55 -10.90
N LEU A 53 -9.27 -0.23 -10.11
CA LEU A 53 -9.41 0.74 -9.02
C LEU A 53 -9.28 2.20 -9.50
N GLY A 54 -9.04 2.42 -10.80
CA GLY A 54 -8.96 3.75 -11.40
C GLY A 54 -7.56 4.31 -11.55
N TYR A 55 -6.53 3.48 -11.41
CA TYR A 55 -5.13 3.90 -11.53
C TYR A 55 -4.49 3.34 -12.79
N PHE A 56 -3.35 3.91 -13.17
CA PHE A 56 -2.59 3.47 -14.34
C PHE A 56 -1.27 2.85 -13.91
N PRO A 57 -1.24 1.52 -13.70
CA PRO A 57 -0.02 0.86 -13.24
C PRO A 57 0.95 0.62 -14.39
N GLN A 58 2.25 0.66 -14.06
CA GLN A 58 3.33 0.19 -14.92
C GLN A 58 4.22 -0.71 -14.10
N PHE A 59 4.59 -1.86 -14.65
CA PHE A 59 5.51 -2.76 -13.98
C PHE A 59 6.94 -2.50 -14.45
N ASP A 60 7.82 -2.20 -13.50
CA ASP A 60 9.24 -2.04 -13.79
C ASP A 60 9.91 -3.42 -13.72
N VAL A 61 10.27 -3.97 -14.87
CA VAL A 61 10.84 -5.32 -14.98
C VAL A 61 12.20 -5.40 -14.29
N LYS A 62 12.98 -4.33 -14.35
CA LYS A 62 14.33 -4.29 -13.79
C LYS A 62 14.30 -4.23 -12.27
N GLU A 63 13.50 -3.34 -11.72
CA GLU A 63 13.40 -3.13 -10.27
C GLU A 63 12.33 -4.00 -9.63
N LYS A 64 11.51 -4.65 -10.44
CA LYS A 64 10.44 -5.57 -10.01
C LYS A 64 9.43 -4.95 -9.06
N PHE A 65 8.94 -3.77 -9.41
CA PHE A 65 7.88 -3.12 -8.65
C PHE A 65 6.87 -2.45 -9.57
N TYR A 66 5.70 -2.13 -9.02
CA TYR A 66 4.63 -1.46 -9.73
C TYR A 66 4.73 0.04 -9.51
N LYS A 67 4.72 0.80 -10.59
CA LYS A 67 4.64 2.25 -10.55
C LYS A 67 3.22 2.69 -10.87
N ILE A 68 2.73 3.67 -10.16
CA ILE A 68 1.46 4.30 -10.49
C ILE A 68 1.74 5.58 -11.27
N LYS A 69 1.23 5.64 -12.50
CA LYS A 69 1.40 6.80 -13.36
C LYS A 69 0.35 7.84 -13.00
N GLU A 70 0.80 9.03 -12.60
CA GLU A 70 -0.07 10.16 -12.27
C GLU A 70 0.39 11.39 -13.05
N GLU A 71 -0.54 12.32 -13.30
CA GLU A 71 -0.23 13.57 -14.00
C GLU A 71 0.73 14.45 -13.21
N GLN A 72 0.57 14.46 -11.89
CA GLN A 72 1.47 15.20 -11.01
C GLN A 72 2.44 14.26 -10.34
N VAL A 73 3.70 14.64 -10.45
CA VAL A 73 4.80 13.83 -9.93
C VAL A 73 4.61 13.58 -8.44
N SER A 74 4.61 12.33 -8.09
CA SER A 74 5.18 11.88 -6.85
C SER A 74 4.31 11.80 -5.60
N GLN A 75 3.02 12.09 -5.64
CA GLN A 75 2.20 11.88 -4.44
C GLN A 75 2.20 10.40 -4.03
N PHE A 76 2.08 9.51 -5.00
CA PHE A 76 2.16 8.08 -4.73
C PHE A 76 3.56 7.65 -4.28
N THR A 77 4.60 8.22 -4.89
CA THR A 77 5.98 7.95 -4.49
C THR A 77 6.25 8.42 -3.07
N LEU A 78 5.79 9.62 -2.71
CA LEU A 78 5.89 10.13 -1.35
C LEU A 78 5.15 9.25 -0.37
N TRP A 79 3.91 8.88 -0.69
CA TRP A 79 3.10 7.96 0.09
C TRP A 79 3.85 6.65 0.35
N GLY A 80 4.36 6.02 -0.70
CA GLY A 80 5.08 4.75 -0.59
C GLY A 80 6.34 4.86 0.25
N THR A 81 7.11 5.93 0.07
CA THR A 81 8.35 6.15 0.81
C THR A 81 8.11 6.36 2.29
N TYR A 82 7.19 7.25 2.63
CA TYR A 82 6.96 7.60 4.04
C TYR A 82 6.17 6.56 4.79
N SER A 83 5.19 5.91 4.15
CA SER A 83 4.48 4.81 4.77
C SER A 83 5.41 3.65 5.08
N LYS A 84 6.33 3.33 4.17
CA LYS A 84 7.34 2.27 4.38
C LYS A 84 8.22 2.59 5.58
N ARG A 85 8.61 3.85 5.76
CA ARG A 85 9.40 4.27 6.93
C ARG A 85 8.65 4.07 8.23
N LEU A 86 7.37 4.43 8.28
CA LEU A 86 6.54 4.25 9.47
C LEU A 86 6.36 2.78 9.80
N ILE A 87 6.13 1.95 8.80
CA ILE A 87 6.01 0.51 8.97
C ILE A 87 7.31 -0.08 9.51
N ASN A 88 8.44 0.30 8.91
CA ASN A 88 9.75 -0.22 9.33
C ASN A 88 10.17 0.28 10.70
N ALA A 89 9.72 1.45 11.12
CA ALA A 89 10.01 2.01 12.44
C ALA A 89 9.20 1.33 13.56
N ASN A 90 8.19 0.55 13.20
CA ASN A 90 7.31 -0.12 14.16
C ASN A 90 7.29 -1.63 13.89
N TYR A 91 8.19 -2.37 14.53
CA TYR A 91 8.35 -3.82 14.29
C TYR A 91 7.17 -4.66 14.76
N ARG A 92 6.19 -4.10 15.45
CA ARG A 92 4.99 -4.81 15.82
C ARG A 92 4.03 -4.96 14.64
N ILE A 93 4.21 -4.11 13.63
CA ILE A 93 3.36 -4.14 12.44
C ILE A 93 4.03 -5.01 11.39
N LYS A 94 3.40 -6.14 11.08
CA LYS A 94 3.87 -7.03 10.03
C LYS A 94 3.14 -6.72 8.73
N LYS A 95 3.81 -7.02 7.60
CA LYS A 95 3.15 -6.86 6.30
C LYS A 95 2.03 -7.87 6.16
N PRO A 96 0.92 -7.50 5.50
CA PRO A 96 -0.16 -8.46 5.23
C PRO A 96 0.35 -9.58 4.33
N VAL A 97 -0.23 -10.77 4.50
CA VAL A 97 0.07 -11.94 3.67
C VAL A 97 -1.19 -12.38 2.93
N PHE A 98 -1.03 -13.05 1.82
CA PHE A 98 -2.16 -13.42 0.97
C PHE A 98 -2.00 -14.84 0.44
N GLY A 99 -3.11 -15.56 0.33
CA GLY A 99 -3.17 -16.92 -0.21
C GLY A 99 -3.99 -17.01 -1.49
N THR A 100 -4.75 -15.97 -1.84
CA THR A 100 -5.61 -15.93 -3.01
C THR A 100 -5.50 -14.59 -3.71
N TYR A 101 -5.93 -14.54 -4.97
CA TYR A 101 -6.04 -13.26 -5.69
C TYR A 101 -7.12 -12.36 -5.09
N GLU A 102 -8.16 -12.92 -4.52
CA GLU A 102 -9.17 -12.16 -3.79
C GLU A 102 -8.57 -11.43 -2.59
N ASP A 103 -7.65 -12.06 -1.88
CA ASP A 103 -6.91 -11.41 -0.79
C ASP A 103 -6.12 -10.22 -1.31
N ILE A 104 -5.39 -10.39 -2.42
CA ILE A 104 -4.62 -9.32 -3.04
C ILE A 104 -5.53 -8.16 -3.46
N GLU A 105 -6.64 -8.47 -4.11
CA GLU A 105 -7.59 -7.46 -4.56
C GLU A 105 -8.12 -6.63 -3.39
N GLU A 106 -8.46 -7.27 -2.28
CA GLU A 106 -8.94 -6.58 -1.10
C GLU A 106 -7.84 -5.74 -0.44
N ILE A 107 -6.63 -6.27 -0.34
CA ILE A 107 -5.48 -5.53 0.20
C ILE A 107 -5.22 -4.29 -0.65
N LEU A 108 -5.22 -4.42 -1.98
CA LEU A 108 -5.02 -3.30 -2.89
C LEU A 108 -6.13 -2.26 -2.72
N ARG A 109 -7.38 -2.69 -2.65
CA ARG A 109 -8.50 -1.77 -2.47
C ARG A 109 -8.35 -0.97 -1.19
N ILE A 110 -8.02 -1.63 -0.09
CA ILE A 110 -7.85 -0.98 1.20
C ILE A 110 -6.66 0.00 1.17
N THR A 111 -5.53 -0.44 0.63
CA THR A 111 -4.33 0.42 0.58
C THR A 111 -4.51 1.62 -0.33
N PHE A 112 -5.20 1.48 -1.45
CA PHE A 112 -5.50 2.62 -2.33
C PHE A 112 -6.55 3.55 -1.75
N ASP A 113 -7.51 3.05 -0.97
CA ASP A 113 -8.41 3.90 -0.19
C ASP A 113 -7.63 4.75 0.82
N MET A 114 -6.65 4.14 1.49
CA MET A 114 -5.77 4.85 2.41
C MET A 114 -4.96 5.93 1.66
N TYR A 115 -4.49 5.62 0.47
CA TYR A 115 -3.77 6.58 -0.36
C TYR A 115 -4.66 7.77 -0.74
N GLU A 116 -5.92 7.53 -1.12
CA GLU A 116 -6.86 8.63 -1.43
C GLU A 116 -7.08 9.51 -0.20
N ASP A 117 -7.23 8.92 0.97
CA ASP A 117 -7.40 9.68 2.21
C ASP A 117 -6.14 10.48 2.56
N PHE A 118 -4.97 9.93 2.29
CA PHE A 118 -3.71 10.65 2.44
C PHE A 118 -3.65 11.87 1.53
N LYS A 119 -4.01 11.72 0.25
CA LYS A 119 -4.04 12.85 -0.69
C LYS A 119 -5.00 13.93 -0.22
N HIS A 120 -6.17 13.52 0.24
CA HIS A 120 -7.16 14.46 0.75
C HIS A 120 -6.64 15.22 1.97
N ALA A 121 -6.04 14.52 2.92
CA ALA A 121 -5.46 15.14 4.11
C ALA A 121 -4.33 16.11 3.74
N LEU A 122 -3.54 15.78 2.72
CA LEU A 122 -2.45 16.61 2.25
C LEU A 122 -2.95 17.94 1.65
N ILE A 123 -4.08 17.90 0.94
CA ILE A 123 -4.67 19.09 0.32
C ILE A 123 -5.24 20.04 1.37
N ILE A 124 -5.90 19.52 2.40
CA ILE A 124 -6.57 20.35 3.41
C ILE A 124 -5.65 20.80 4.55
N ASN A 125 -4.43 20.36 4.56
CA ASN A 125 -3.46 20.81 5.57
C ASN A 125 -2.89 22.20 5.22
#